data_c7a425b2c0ca301220c24deb7abf06d4
#
_entry.id   c7a425b2c0ca301220c24deb7abf06d4
#
_cell.length_a   1.000
_cell.length_b   1.000
_cell.length_c   1.000
_cell.angle_alpha   90.00
_cell.angle_beta   90.00
_cell.angle_gamma   90.00
#
_symmetry.space_group_name_H-M   'P 1'
#
loop_
_entity.id
_entity.type
_entity.pdbx_description
1 polymer ?
#
loop_
_entity_poly.entity_id
_entity_poly.type
_entity_poly.pdbx_seq_one_letter_code
_entity_poly.pdbx_strand_id
1 'polypeptide(L)'
;FSRIIAESENTEERKEYYNIVEANNERLLQLINEILDLSKIEAGIVEFSIAAVRLHPLCKEIHDAHVFRCPSGVELIFDPSDEDILIDSDKNRIFQVISNLIGNAFKFTTKGSISYGYHREGETIVFHVTDTGTGIAPEKIGKVFERFVKANNFAQGTGLGLAICKTIIERLGGKISVT
;
A
#
# COMPACT_ATOMS: atom_id res chain seq x y z
N PHE A 1 -16.74 -17.64 16.75
CA PHE A 1 -16.29 -18.51 15.66
C PHE A 1 -15.46 -19.69 16.18
N SER A 2 -14.44 -19.50 17.04
CA SER A 2 -13.63 -20.61 17.59
C SER A 2 -14.48 -21.68 18.28
N ARG A 3 -15.54 -21.27 19.00
CA ARG A 3 -16.48 -22.20 19.64
C ARG A 3 -17.33 -22.96 18.60
N ILE A 4 -17.78 -22.29 17.55
CA ILE A 4 -18.56 -22.91 16.46
C ILE A 4 -17.71 -23.95 15.73
N ILE A 5 -16.42 -23.68 15.51
CA ILE A 5 -15.48 -24.64 14.90
C ILE A 5 -15.33 -25.90 15.76
N ALA A 6 -15.32 -25.75 17.09
CA ALA A 6 -15.20 -26.88 18.00
C ALA A 6 -16.49 -27.72 18.09
N GLU A 7 -17.66 -27.12 17.87
CA GLU A 7 -18.98 -27.76 18.02
C GLU A 7 -19.57 -28.26 16.68
N SER A 8 -19.04 -27.83 15.51
CA SER A 8 -19.54 -28.27 14.20
C SER A 8 -19.03 -29.65 13.85
N GLU A 9 -19.93 -30.56 13.49
CA GLU A 9 -19.60 -31.91 12.98
C GLU A 9 -19.33 -31.91 11.47
N ASN A 10 -19.69 -30.84 10.76
CA ASN A 10 -19.50 -30.69 9.31
C ASN A 10 -18.10 -30.19 8.98
N THR A 11 -17.31 -30.99 8.30
CA THR A 11 -15.91 -30.69 7.94
C THR A 11 -15.79 -29.47 7.01
N GLU A 12 -16.73 -29.25 6.10
CA GLU A 12 -16.71 -28.11 5.17
C GLU A 12 -17.01 -26.80 5.93
N GLU A 13 -18.01 -26.79 6.80
CA GLU A 13 -18.29 -25.64 7.67
C GLU A 13 -17.14 -25.30 8.59
N ARG A 14 -16.48 -26.32 9.19
CA ARG A 14 -15.30 -26.09 10.02
C ARG A 14 -14.18 -25.43 9.25
N LYS A 15 -13.93 -25.84 8.01
CA LYS A 15 -12.92 -25.26 7.14
C LYS A 15 -13.26 -23.82 6.74
N GLU A 16 -14.52 -23.53 6.45
CA GLU A 16 -14.98 -22.18 6.15
C GLU A 16 -14.77 -21.25 7.36
N TYR A 17 -15.22 -21.65 8.56
CA TYR A 17 -15.02 -20.85 9.77
C TYR A 17 -13.55 -20.69 10.14
N TYR A 18 -12.72 -21.72 9.93
CA TYR A 18 -11.28 -21.63 10.12
C TYR A 18 -10.67 -20.55 9.23
N ASN A 19 -10.97 -20.56 7.95
CA ASN A 19 -10.49 -19.55 6.98
C ASN A 19 -10.93 -18.13 7.38
N ILE A 20 -12.16 -17.97 7.88
CA ILE A 20 -12.66 -16.68 8.37
C ILE A 20 -11.86 -16.21 9.58
N VAL A 21 -11.58 -17.10 10.53
CA VAL A 21 -10.79 -16.77 11.73
C VAL A 21 -9.36 -16.40 11.35
N GLU A 22 -8.73 -17.18 10.48
CA GLU A 22 -7.37 -16.94 10.00
C GLU A 22 -7.24 -15.60 9.31
N ALA A 23 -8.13 -15.30 8.35
CA ALA A 23 -8.17 -14.03 7.65
C ALA A 23 -8.39 -12.81 8.58
N ASN A 24 -9.23 -12.98 9.63
CA ASN A 24 -9.44 -11.91 10.61
C ASN A 24 -8.24 -11.73 11.55
N ASN A 25 -7.55 -12.82 11.93
CA ASN A 25 -6.32 -12.75 12.73
C ASN A 25 -5.20 -12.04 11.96
N GLU A 26 -4.99 -12.39 10.70
CA GLU A 26 -4.01 -11.71 9.83
C GLU A 26 -4.32 -10.21 9.72
N ARG A 27 -5.60 -9.87 9.54
CA ARG A 27 -6.04 -8.49 9.48
C ARG A 27 -5.82 -7.73 10.79
N LEU A 28 -6.05 -8.39 11.94
CA LEU A 28 -5.80 -7.81 13.25
C LEU A 28 -4.31 -7.56 13.48
N LEU A 29 -3.45 -8.52 13.13
CA LEU A 29 -2.00 -8.36 13.20
C LEU A 29 -1.50 -7.23 12.30
N GLN A 30 -2.05 -7.13 11.08
CA GLN A 30 -1.75 -6.03 10.17
C GLN A 30 -2.13 -4.67 10.80
N LEU A 31 -3.33 -4.55 11.38
CA LEU A 31 -3.79 -3.34 12.06
C LEU A 31 -2.86 -2.94 13.21
N ILE A 32 -2.48 -3.89 14.05
CA ILE A 32 -1.58 -3.64 15.19
C ILE A 32 -0.24 -3.12 14.69
N ASN A 33 0.34 -3.75 13.68
CA ASN A 33 1.62 -3.35 13.10
C ASN A 33 1.53 -1.95 12.47
N GLU A 34 0.46 -1.65 11.72
CA GLU A 34 0.25 -0.33 11.12
C GLU A 34 0.10 0.77 12.18
N ILE A 35 -0.62 0.51 13.28
CA ILE A 35 -0.76 1.46 14.40
C ILE A 35 0.58 1.68 15.10
N LEU A 36 1.35 0.62 15.35
CA LEU A 36 2.67 0.71 15.96
C LEU A 36 3.65 1.48 15.07
N ASP A 37 3.65 1.20 13.77
CA ASP A 37 4.49 1.90 12.80
C ASP A 37 4.15 3.40 12.77
N LEU A 38 2.87 3.73 12.64
CA LEU A 38 2.42 5.12 12.64
C LEU A 38 2.83 5.83 13.93
N SER A 39 2.58 5.20 15.08
CA SER A 39 2.91 5.78 16.39
C SER A 39 4.41 6.01 16.57
N LYS A 40 5.24 5.06 16.13
CA LYS A 40 6.71 5.19 16.18
C LYS A 40 7.22 6.29 15.24
N ILE A 41 6.66 6.40 14.04
CA ILE A 41 7.03 7.45 13.07
C ILE A 41 6.64 8.82 13.64
N GLU A 42 5.44 8.98 14.19
CA GLU A 42 4.96 10.27 14.75
C GLU A 42 5.76 10.69 15.99
N ALA A 43 6.08 9.74 16.86
CA ALA A 43 6.92 10.00 18.04
C ALA A 43 8.39 10.32 17.69
N GLY A 44 8.78 10.24 16.41
CA GLY A 44 10.16 10.44 15.98
C GLY A 44 11.13 9.34 16.44
N ILE A 45 10.59 8.21 16.90
CA ILE A 45 11.39 7.06 17.38
C ILE A 45 12.03 6.31 16.21
N VAL A 46 11.38 6.35 15.04
CA VAL A 46 11.91 5.70 13.84
C VAL A 46 12.97 6.61 13.20
N GLU A 47 14.18 6.13 13.20
CA GLU A 47 15.27 6.75 12.44
C GLU A 47 15.13 6.40 10.96
N PHE A 48 15.19 7.43 10.11
CA PHE A 48 15.21 7.24 8.66
C PHE A 48 16.66 7.03 8.22
N SER A 49 16.92 5.93 7.54
CA SER A 49 18.25 5.61 7.02
C SER A 49 18.45 6.26 5.65
N ILE A 50 18.86 7.52 5.65
CA ILE A 50 19.07 8.26 4.41
C ILE A 50 20.39 7.80 3.78
N ALA A 51 20.31 7.33 2.54
CA ALA A 51 21.41 6.87 1.73
C ALA A 51 21.17 7.16 0.25
N ALA A 52 22.20 7.04 -0.57
CA ALA A 52 22.06 7.13 -2.02
C ALA A 52 21.25 5.95 -2.57
N VAL A 53 20.09 6.22 -3.16
CA VAL A 53 19.14 5.24 -3.69
C VAL A 53 19.00 5.41 -5.19
N ARG A 54 19.31 4.34 -5.95
CA ARG A 54 19.03 4.27 -7.38
C ARG A 54 17.56 3.86 -7.57
N LEU A 55 16.79 4.66 -8.28
CA LEU A 55 15.35 4.48 -8.39
C LEU A 55 14.96 3.33 -9.29
N HIS A 56 15.67 3.12 -10.40
CA HIS A 56 15.35 2.03 -11.33
C HIS A 56 15.47 0.64 -10.68
N PRO A 57 16.58 0.29 -10.02
CA PRO A 57 16.70 -0.98 -9.29
C PRO A 57 15.64 -1.13 -8.18
N LEU A 58 15.35 -0.05 -7.44
CA LEU A 58 14.33 -0.07 -6.39
C LEU A 58 12.93 -0.37 -6.95
N CYS A 59 12.53 0.31 -8.03
CA CYS A 59 11.23 0.05 -8.65
C CYS A 59 11.15 -1.35 -9.26
N LYS A 60 12.24 -1.87 -9.82
CA LYS A 60 12.28 -3.25 -10.28
C LYS A 60 12.10 -4.25 -9.14
N GLU A 61 12.74 -4.03 -8.00
CA GLU A 61 12.55 -4.84 -6.79
C GLU A 61 11.09 -4.81 -6.30
N ILE A 62 10.46 -3.63 -6.36
CA ILE A 62 9.03 -3.49 -6.05
C ILE A 62 8.18 -4.27 -7.04
N HIS A 63 8.49 -4.22 -8.34
CA HIS A 63 7.79 -4.99 -9.36
C HIS A 63 7.84 -6.49 -9.06
N ASP A 64 9.03 -7.01 -8.84
CA ASP A 64 9.26 -8.43 -8.60
C ASP A 64 8.54 -8.92 -7.34
N ALA A 65 8.43 -8.07 -6.32
CA ALA A 65 7.70 -8.37 -5.08
C ALA A 65 6.17 -8.42 -5.25
N HIS A 66 5.62 -7.75 -6.28
CA HIS A 66 4.17 -7.58 -6.42
C HIS A 66 3.56 -8.30 -7.63
N VAL A 67 4.34 -8.56 -8.68
CA VAL A 67 3.81 -9.12 -9.95
C VAL A 67 3.07 -10.44 -9.74
N PHE A 68 3.56 -11.33 -8.86
CA PHE A 68 2.91 -12.62 -8.58
C PHE A 68 1.62 -12.49 -7.73
N ARG A 69 1.39 -11.33 -7.12
CA ARG A 69 0.19 -11.03 -6.33
C ARG A 69 -0.84 -10.24 -7.12
N CYS A 70 -0.53 -9.91 -8.37
CA CYS A 70 -1.41 -9.17 -9.24
C CYS A 70 -2.71 -9.96 -9.49
N PRO A 71 -3.89 -9.36 -9.29
CA PRO A 71 -5.16 -10.05 -9.53
C PRO A 71 -5.30 -10.53 -10.98
N SER A 72 -5.97 -11.66 -11.16
CA SER A 72 -6.27 -12.17 -12.51
C SER A 72 -7.04 -11.13 -13.34
N GLY A 73 -6.58 -10.86 -14.56
CA GLY A 73 -7.18 -9.83 -15.44
C GLY A 73 -6.69 -8.40 -15.19
N VAL A 74 -5.74 -8.21 -14.29
CA VAL A 74 -5.04 -6.94 -14.06
C VAL A 74 -3.59 -7.08 -14.50
N GLU A 75 -3.04 -6.08 -15.14
CA GLU A 75 -1.63 -6.00 -15.51
C GLU A 75 -0.91 -4.99 -14.59
N LEU A 76 0.22 -5.39 -14.01
CA LEU A 76 1.10 -4.49 -13.27
C LEU A 76 2.23 -4.03 -14.19
N ILE A 77 2.30 -2.73 -14.45
CA ILE A 77 3.25 -2.12 -15.39
C ILE A 77 4.21 -1.22 -14.61
N PHE A 78 5.49 -1.52 -14.70
CA PHE A 78 6.53 -0.57 -14.32
C PHE A 78 6.84 0.33 -15.53
N ASP A 79 6.56 1.62 -15.39
CA ASP A 79 6.83 2.66 -16.38
C ASP A 79 8.05 3.48 -15.94
N PRO A 80 9.26 3.05 -16.30
CA PRO A 80 10.47 3.74 -15.89
C PRO A 80 10.63 5.05 -16.64
N SER A 81 11.12 6.08 -15.95
CA SER A 81 11.74 7.21 -16.63
C SER A 81 12.95 6.75 -17.45
N ASP A 82 13.26 7.44 -18.54
CA ASP A 82 14.45 7.18 -19.36
C ASP A 82 15.77 7.33 -18.59
N GLU A 83 15.75 7.97 -17.43
CA GLU A 83 16.90 8.19 -16.57
C GLU A 83 16.89 7.27 -15.35
N ASP A 84 18.04 6.63 -15.07
CA ASP A 84 18.31 5.99 -13.77
C ASP A 84 18.68 7.08 -12.74
N ILE A 85 17.70 7.57 -12.02
CA ILE A 85 17.86 8.68 -11.10
C ILE A 85 18.42 8.18 -9.77
N LEU A 86 19.41 8.90 -9.22
CA LEU A 86 19.95 8.73 -7.87
C LEU A 86 19.43 9.83 -6.97
N ILE A 87 18.91 9.45 -5.80
CA ILE A 87 18.43 10.38 -4.77
C ILE A 87 18.98 10.01 -3.40
N ASP A 88 19.10 10.97 -2.51
CA ASP A 88 19.36 10.71 -1.09
C ASP A 88 18.02 10.52 -0.37
N SER A 89 17.74 9.28 0.04
CA SER A 89 16.46 8.94 0.68
C SER A 89 16.54 7.62 1.45
N ASP A 90 15.46 7.21 2.08
CA ASP A 90 15.32 5.90 2.71
C ASP A 90 14.67 4.90 1.76
N LYS A 91 15.47 3.96 1.26
CA LYS A 91 15.04 2.90 0.33
C LYS A 91 13.82 2.13 0.86
N ASN A 92 13.86 1.73 2.14
CA ASN A 92 12.81 0.90 2.73
C ASN A 92 11.49 1.67 2.87
N ARG A 93 11.59 2.96 3.16
CA ARG A 93 10.40 3.83 3.27
C ARG A 93 9.78 4.12 1.90
N ILE A 94 10.57 4.36 0.87
CA ILE A 94 10.04 4.48 -0.50
C ILE A 94 9.38 3.16 -0.91
N PHE A 95 10.06 2.02 -0.70
CA PHE A 95 9.50 0.70 -0.97
C PHE A 95 8.15 0.51 -0.26
N GLN A 96 8.06 0.85 1.02
CA GLN A 96 6.84 0.75 1.83
C GLN A 96 5.71 1.60 1.25
N VAL A 97 6.00 2.86 0.88
CA VAL A 97 4.99 3.76 0.30
C VAL A 97 4.45 3.22 -1.02
N ILE A 98 5.34 2.92 -1.97
CA ILE A 98 4.92 2.44 -3.31
C ILE A 98 4.19 1.10 -3.19
N SER A 99 4.67 0.16 -2.36
CA SER A 99 3.99 -1.12 -2.10
C SER A 99 2.58 -0.93 -1.52
N ASN A 100 2.40 0.04 -0.64
CA ASN A 100 1.10 0.36 -0.06
C ASN A 100 0.12 0.92 -1.12
N LEU A 101 0.63 1.79 -2.01
CA LEU A 101 -0.16 2.34 -3.11
C LEU A 101 -0.55 1.25 -4.12
N ILE A 102 0.39 0.39 -4.54
CA ILE A 102 0.12 -0.76 -5.42
C ILE A 102 -0.89 -1.73 -4.76
N GLY A 103 -0.72 -2.03 -3.47
CA GLY A 103 -1.65 -2.87 -2.72
C GLY A 103 -3.06 -2.29 -2.66
N ASN A 104 -3.20 -0.97 -2.58
CA ASN A 104 -4.50 -0.31 -2.70
C ASN A 104 -5.06 -0.41 -4.11
N ALA A 105 -4.25 -0.17 -5.13
CA ALA A 105 -4.64 -0.32 -6.53
C ALA A 105 -5.14 -1.76 -6.84
N PHE A 106 -4.48 -2.81 -6.33
CA PHE A 106 -4.95 -4.20 -6.46
C PHE A 106 -6.34 -4.43 -5.85
N LYS A 107 -6.68 -3.76 -4.75
CA LYS A 107 -7.99 -3.92 -4.10
C LYS A 107 -9.14 -3.32 -4.90
N PHE A 108 -8.87 -2.27 -5.67
CA PHE A 108 -9.90 -1.49 -6.34
C PHE A 108 -9.92 -1.66 -7.86
N THR A 109 -8.93 -2.38 -8.42
CA THR A 109 -8.87 -2.72 -9.85
C THR A 109 -9.19 -4.19 -10.04
N THR A 110 -10.34 -4.49 -10.62
CA THR A 110 -10.78 -5.87 -10.90
C THR A 110 -10.38 -6.34 -12.29
N LYS A 111 -10.16 -5.39 -13.21
CA LYS A 111 -9.73 -5.64 -14.59
C LYS A 111 -9.08 -4.38 -15.16
N GLY A 112 -8.04 -4.55 -15.96
CA GLY A 112 -7.31 -3.45 -16.59
C GLY A 112 -5.85 -3.42 -16.19
N SER A 113 -5.32 -2.25 -15.81
CA SER A 113 -3.90 -2.10 -15.51
C SER A 113 -3.65 -1.20 -14.30
N ILE A 114 -2.50 -1.42 -13.70
CA ILE A 114 -1.91 -0.56 -12.67
C ILE A 114 -0.52 -0.22 -13.18
N SER A 115 -0.26 1.06 -13.42
CA SER A 115 1.06 1.55 -13.79
C SER A 115 1.68 2.33 -12.65
N TYR A 116 2.99 2.20 -12.47
CA TYR A 116 3.74 2.99 -11.52
C TYR A 116 5.14 3.27 -12.06
N GLY A 117 5.70 4.35 -11.57
CA GLY A 117 7.01 4.80 -12.02
C GLY A 117 7.45 6.07 -11.31
N TYR A 118 8.44 6.71 -11.91
CA TYR A 118 8.95 8.00 -11.46
C TYR A 118 9.42 8.81 -12.65
N HIS A 119 9.40 10.12 -12.48
CA HIS A 119 9.98 11.06 -13.46
C HIS A 119 10.52 12.29 -12.74
N ARG A 120 11.31 13.08 -13.46
CA ARG A 120 11.86 14.32 -12.93
C ARG A 120 11.01 15.51 -13.38
N GLU A 121 10.61 16.34 -12.43
CA GLU A 121 10.00 17.64 -12.68
C GLU A 121 10.90 18.74 -12.07
N GLY A 122 11.76 19.35 -12.89
CA GLY A 122 12.77 20.28 -12.40
C GLY A 122 13.73 19.62 -11.41
N GLU A 123 13.75 20.09 -10.16
CA GLU A 123 14.56 19.51 -9.08
C GLU A 123 13.79 18.47 -8.26
N THR A 124 12.52 18.25 -8.54
CA THR A 124 11.67 17.32 -7.82
C THR A 124 11.60 15.98 -8.55
N ILE A 125 11.60 14.89 -7.79
CA ILE A 125 11.28 13.57 -8.30
C ILE A 125 9.84 13.25 -7.94
N VAL A 126 9.04 12.96 -8.94
CA VAL A 126 7.64 12.57 -8.80
C VAL A 126 7.51 11.07 -9.00
N PHE A 127 7.00 10.37 -7.98
CA PHE A 127 6.55 9.00 -8.09
C PHE A 127 5.05 8.99 -8.37
N HIS A 128 4.60 8.08 -9.20
CA HIS A 128 3.18 7.91 -9.50
C HIS A 128 2.77 6.43 -9.41
N VAL A 129 1.54 6.21 -9.03
CA VAL A 129 0.82 4.94 -9.14
C VAL A 129 -0.55 5.27 -9.68
N THR A 130 -0.87 4.74 -10.86
CA THR A 130 -2.12 4.98 -11.57
C THR A 130 -2.83 3.65 -11.77
N ASP A 131 -4.11 3.60 -11.45
CA ASP A 131 -4.95 2.42 -11.65
C ASP A 131 -6.17 2.72 -12.52
N THR A 132 -6.71 1.68 -13.16
CA THR A 132 -7.94 1.75 -13.97
C THR A 132 -9.15 1.22 -13.20
N GLY A 133 -9.12 1.28 -11.88
CA GLY A 133 -10.14 0.76 -10.99
C GLY A 133 -11.38 1.64 -10.86
N THR A 134 -12.08 1.47 -9.76
CA THR A 134 -13.36 2.16 -9.52
C THR A 134 -13.23 3.65 -9.21
N GLY A 135 -12.00 4.14 -9.03
CA GLY A 135 -11.73 5.52 -8.64
C GLY A 135 -12.18 5.86 -7.21
N ILE A 136 -12.03 7.13 -6.85
CA ILE A 136 -12.37 7.67 -5.53
C ILE A 136 -13.47 8.72 -5.72
N ALA A 137 -14.54 8.59 -4.93
CA ALA A 137 -15.62 9.56 -4.96
C ALA A 137 -15.11 10.97 -4.61
N PRO A 138 -15.50 12.02 -5.38
CA PRO A 138 -14.96 13.38 -5.22
C PRO A 138 -15.01 13.93 -3.80
N GLU A 139 -16.08 13.62 -3.05
CA GLU A 139 -16.26 14.04 -1.67
C GLU A 139 -15.30 13.38 -0.68
N LYS A 140 -14.62 12.31 -1.10
CA LYS A 140 -13.62 11.58 -0.29
C LYS A 140 -12.18 11.93 -0.62
N ILE A 141 -11.91 12.50 -1.81
CA ILE A 141 -10.54 12.84 -2.25
C ILE A 141 -9.79 13.64 -1.19
N GLY A 142 -10.42 14.67 -0.60
CA GLY A 142 -9.79 15.50 0.41
C GLY A 142 -9.49 14.79 1.75
N LYS A 143 -10.04 13.60 1.96
CA LYS A 143 -9.95 12.86 3.23
C LYS A 143 -9.25 11.53 3.14
N VAL A 144 -8.81 11.09 1.94
CA VAL A 144 -8.23 9.75 1.75
C VAL A 144 -6.96 9.51 2.55
N PHE A 145 -6.25 10.56 2.92
CA PHE A 145 -5.04 10.50 3.75
C PHE A 145 -5.33 10.63 5.26
N GLU A 146 -6.59 10.80 5.66
CA GLU A 146 -6.97 10.78 7.08
C GLU A 146 -7.01 9.34 7.59
N ARG A 147 -6.77 9.17 8.89
CA ARG A 147 -6.75 7.85 9.53
C ARG A 147 -8.14 7.22 9.55
N PHE A 148 -8.18 5.90 9.33
CA PHE A 148 -9.41 5.10 9.35
C PHE A 148 -10.44 5.47 8.28
N VAL A 149 -10.09 6.36 7.34
CA VAL A 149 -10.94 6.70 6.21
C VAL A 149 -10.84 5.59 5.16
N LYS A 150 -11.98 5.13 4.67
CA LYS A 150 -12.10 4.13 3.62
C LYS A 150 -12.86 4.71 2.43
N ALA A 151 -12.38 4.41 1.24
CA ALA A 151 -13.06 4.82 0.00
C ALA A 151 -14.48 4.24 -0.08
N ASN A 152 -14.69 3.01 0.45
CA ASN A 152 -16.00 2.37 0.59
C ASN A 152 -16.06 1.67 1.97
N ASN A 153 -17.21 1.72 2.65
CA ASN A 153 -17.41 1.10 3.97
C ASN A 153 -17.26 -0.43 3.95
N PHE A 154 -17.48 -1.05 2.78
CA PHE A 154 -17.31 -2.48 2.56
C PHE A 154 -15.90 -2.84 2.06
N ALA A 155 -15.03 -1.86 1.78
CA ALA A 155 -13.69 -2.11 1.29
C ALA A 155 -12.83 -2.80 2.37
N GLN A 156 -12.16 -3.87 1.96
CA GLN A 156 -11.14 -4.53 2.80
C GLN A 156 -9.99 -3.57 3.06
N GLY A 157 -9.52 -3.52 4.30
CA GLY A 157 -8.38 -2.70 4.70
C GLY A 157 -8.61 -2.02 6.04
N THR A 158 -7.54 -1.46 6.58
CA THR A 158 -7.49 -0.82 7.91
C THR A 158 -7.87 0.65 7.85
N GLY A 159 -7.66 1.31 6.68
CA GLY A 159 -7.77 2.76 6.50
C GLY A 159 -6.57 3.53 7.05
N LEU A 160 -5.46 2.84 7.34
CA LEU A 160 -4.22 3.47 7.83
C LEU A 160 -3.14 3.60 6.76
N GLY A 161 -3.17 2.76 5.71
CA GLY A 161 -2.11 2.69 4.72
C GLY A 161 -1.78 4.04 4.07
N LEU A 162 -2.77 4.79 3.59
CA LEU A 162 -2.54 6.11 2.99
C LEU A 162 -2.08 7.16 4.01
N ALA A 163 -2.56 7.10 5.25
CA ALA A 163 -2.09 7.98 6.33
C ALA A 163 -0.62 7.72 6.66
N ILE A 164 -0.20 6.45 6.67
CA ILE A 164 1.20 6.05 6.83
C ILE A 164 2.04 6.57 5.65
N CYS A 165 1.58 6.40 4.41
CA CYS A 165 2.25 6.94 3.22
C CYS A 165 2.48 8.45 3.36
N LYS A 166 1.44 9.20 3.74
CA LYS A 166 1.54 10.64 3.94
C LYS A 166 2.58 10.99 5.00
N THR A 167 2.53 10.35 6.15
CA THR A 167 3.48 10.62 7.25
C THR A 167 4.93 10.32 6.84
N ILE A 168 5.17 9.21 6.11
CA ILE A 168 6.51 8.88 5.60
C ILE A 168 6.99 9.93 4.60
N ILE A 169 6.17 10.29 3.62
CA ILE A 169 6.54 11.25 2.57
C ILE A 169 6.81 12.63 3.16
N GLU A 170 5.99 13.11 4.11
CA GLU A 170 6.21 14.38 4.80
C GLU A 170 7.51 14.37 5.61
N ARG A 171 7.86 13.25 6.25
CA ARG A 171 9.14 13.08 6.96
C ARG A 171 10.35 13.06 6.02
N LEU A 172 10.17 12.59 4.79
CA LEU A 172 11.21 12.65 3.74
C LEU A 172 11.26 14.02 3.05
N GLY A 173 10.47 15.01 3.49
CA GLY A 173 10.43 16.36 2.94
C GLY A 173 9.60 16.49 1.65
N GLY A 174 8.84 15.45 1.29
CA GLY A 174 8.00 15.41 0.10
C GLY A 174 6.54 15.78 0.34
N LYS A 175 5.73 15.62 -0.72
CA LYS A 175 4.28 15.79 -0.69
C LYS A 175 3.62 14.60 -1.37
N ILE A 176 2.42 14.23 -0.94
CA ILE A 176 1.60 13.21 -1.57
C ILE A 176 0.24 13.79 -1.91
N SER A 177 -0.29 13.44 -3.07
CA SER A 177 -1.61 13.88 -3.54
C SER A 177 -2.31 12.75 -4.28
N VAL A 178 -3.59 12.94 -4.54
CA VAL A 178 -4.43 12.06 -5.37
C VAL A 178 -5.20 12.91 -6.36
N THR A 179 -5.35 12.42 -7.58
CA THR A 179 -6.10 13.05 -8.68
C THR A 179 -7.14 12.10 -9.22
#